data_fceb2e89d4544782646c728c58e91505
#
_entry.id   fceb2e89d4544782646c728c58e91505
#
_cell.length_a   1.000
_cell.length_b   1.000
_cell.length_c   1.000
_cell.angle_alpha   90.00
_cell.angle_beta   90.00
_cell.angle_gamma   90.00
#
_symmetry.space_group_name_H-M   'P 1'
#
loop_
_entity.id
_entity.type
_entity.pdbx_description
1 polymer ?
#
loop_
_entity_poly.entity_id
_entity_poly.type
_entity_poly.pdbx_seq_one_letter_code
_entity_poly.pdbx_strand_id
1 'polypeptide(L)'
;MSSCRIHLIIEMELEQLRAFLEVARTKSFTAAGRSMFVSHSTVSRAVSSLEAELGVSLIDRGNRVLGLTEAGKRLYERGPELLALADDIADDVRRC
;
A
#
# COMPACT_ATOMS: atom_id res chain seq x y z
N MET A 1 -1.67 -11.19 -24.82
CA MET A 1 -1.78 -11.03 -24.32
C MET A 1 -2.06 -11.16 -23.81
N SER A 2 -2.20 -11.11 -23.53
CA SER A 2 -2.36 -11.14 -22.90
C SER A 2 -2.81 -11.51 -22.24
N SER A 3 -3.04 -11.93 -22.10
CA SER A 3 -3.35 -12.39 -21.32
C SER A 3 -2.96 -12.70 -20.39
N CYS A 4 -2.39 -12.90 -20.47
CA CYS A 4 -1.74 -13.11 -19.65
C CYS A 4 -1.64 -12.19 -18.74
N ARG A 5 -1.71 -11.36 -18.94
CA ARG A 5 -1.72 -10.37 -18.21
C ARG A 5 -2.82 -10.45 -17.39
N ILE A 6 -3.46 -11.22 -17.43
CA ILE A 6 -4.54 -11.36 -16.80
C ILE A 6 -4.28 -11.66 -15.45
N HIS A 7 -3.57 -12.50 -15.32
CA HIS A 7 -3.30 -12.84 -14.08
C HIS A 7 -2.56 -11.74 -13.57
N LEU A 8 -2.57 -10.89 -14.24
CA LEU A 8 -1.89 -9.81 -13.96
C LEU A 8 -2.69 -9.37 -13.00
N ILE A 9 -3.27 -10.16 -12.60
CA ILE A 9 -4.01 -9.89 -11.67
C ILE A 9 -3.25 -9.26 -10.70
N ILE A 10 -3.67 -8.40 -10.21
CA ILE A 10 -3.18 -7.67 -9.27
C ILE A 10 -2.82 -8.42 -8.14
N GLU A 11 -1.68 -8.34 -7.88
CA GLU A 11 -1.16 -8.97 -6.76
C GLU A 11 -1.10 -8.00 -5.60
N MET A 12 -1.59 -6.81 -5.73
CA MET A 12 -1.58 -5.85 -4.64
C MET A 12 -2.56 -6.29 -3.56
N GLU A 13 -2.06 -6.54 -2.37
CA GLU A 13 -2.89 -6.96 -1.26
C GLU A 13 -3.28 -5.75 -0.42
N LEU A 14 -4.45 -5.82 0.19
CA LEU A 14 -4.93 -4.70 1.02
C LEU A 14 -3.99 -4.39 2.17
N GLU A 15 -3.36 -5.42 2.73
CA GLU A 15 -2.42 -5.22 3.82
C GLU A 15 -1.20 -4.43 3.36
N GLN A 16 -0.71 -4.72 2.17
CA GLN A 16 0.42 -3.99 1.59
C GLN A 16 0.03 -2.53 1.35
N LEU A 17 -1.18 -2.33 0.85
CA LEU A 17 -1.67 -0.98 0.59
C LEU A 17 -1.79 -0.21 1.90
N ARG A 18 -2.33 -0.83 2.96
CA ARG A 18 -2.42 -0.17 4.26
C ARG A 18 -1.04 0.24 4.77
N ALA A 19 -0.06 -0.65 4.63
CA ALA A 19 1.30 -0.38 5.08
C ALA A 19 1.87 0.82 4.33
N PHE A 20 1.71 0.85 3.01
CA PHE A 20 2.19 1.95 2.21
C PHE A 20 1.53 3.28 2.62
N LEU A 21 0.22 3.27 2.78
CA LEU A 21 -0.51 4.48 3.13
C LEU A 21 -0.08 5.03 4.51
N GLU A 22 0.20 4.13 5.45
CA GLU A 22 0.66 4.56 6.77
C GLU A 22 2.07 5.14 6.71
N VAL A 23 2.95 4.54 5.92
CA VAL A 23 4.30 5.08 5.75
C VAL A 23 4.21 6.46 5.09
N ALA A 24 3.37 6.59 4.08
CA ALA A 24 3.20 7.86 3.38
C ALA A 24 2.64 8.95 4.30
N ARG A 25 1.68 8.57 5.14
CA ARG A 25 1.05 9.52 6.06
C ARG A 25 2.02 9.97 7.17
N THR A 26 2.74 9.03 7.75
CA THR A 26 3.61 9.31 8.89
C THR A 26 5.03 9.70 8.48
N LYS A 27 5.39 9.39 7.24
CA LYS A 27 6.74 9.59 6.70
C LYS A 27 7.77 8.83 7.52
N SER A 28 7.38 7.70 8.09
CA SER A 28 8.25 6.91 8.93
C SER A 28 7.80 5.45 8.93
N PHE A 29 8.72 4.55 8.65
CA PHE A 29 8.43 3.12 8.73
C PHE A 29 8.18 2.69 10.17
N THR A 30 8.90 3.29 11.10
CA THR A 30 8.73 2.98 12.52
C THR A 30 7.36 3.42 13.03
N ALA A 31 6.96 4.63 12.68
CA ALA A 31 5.66 5.15 13.12
C ALA A 31 4.53 4.36 12.49
N ALA A 32 4.70 3.96 11.21
CA ALA A 32 3.71 3.15 10.53
C ALA A 32 3.55 1.81 11.23
N GLY A 33 4.66 1.19 11.62
CA GLY A 33 4.62 -0.07 12.34
C GLY A 33 3.87 0.04 13.65
N ARG A 34 4.12 1.12 14.39
CA ARG A 34 3.42 1.35 15.65
C ARG A 34 1.93 1.49 15.42
N SER A 35 1.57 2.25 14.40
CA SER A 35 0.16 2.48 14.08
C SER A 35 -0.55 1.19 13.72
N MET A 36 0.14 0.28 13.08
CA MET A 36 -0.45 -0.97 12.63
C MET A 36 -0.18 -2.14 13.59
N PHE A 37 0.50 -1.87 14.69
CA PHE A 37 0.83 -2.90 15.69
C PHE A 37 1.67 -4.02 15.11
N VAL A 38 2.62 -3.66 14.24
CA VAL A 38 3.55 -4.61 13.66
C VAL A 38 4.96 -4.02 13.71
N SER A 39 5.95 -4.83 13.40
CA SER A 39 7.33 -4.37 13.45
C SER A 39 7.67 -3.50 12.26
N HIS A 40 8.69 -2.69 12.42
CA HIS A 40 9.26 -1.88 11.34
C HIS A 40 9.60 -2.77 10.14
N SER A 41 10.19 -3.93 10.39
CA SER A 41 10.57 -4.86 9.33
C SER A 41 9.38 -5.37 8.53
N THR A 42 8.27 -5.62 9.22
CA THR A 42 7.05 -6.08 8.57
C THR A 42 6.53 -5.04 7.60
N VAL A 43 6.51 -3.78 8.05
CA VAL A 43 6.04 -2.67 7.19
C VAL A 43 6.98 -2.51 6.00
N SER A 44 8.28 -2.53 6.25
CA SER A 44 9.27 -2.37 5.20
C SER A 44 9.13 -3.45 4.12
N ARG A 45 8.93 -4.70 4.54
CA ARG A 45 8.76 -5.79 3.59
C ARG A 45 7.46 -5.67 2.81
N ALA A 46 6.39 -5.24 3.48
CA ALA A 46 5.11 -5.07 2.81
C ALA A 46 5.20 -4.03 1.70
N VAL A 47 5.85 -2.91 2.00
CA VAL A 47 6.01 -1.84 1.00
C VAL A 47 6.91 -2.29 -0.13
N SER A 48 8.03 -2.96 0.19
CA SER A 48 8.95 -3.45 -0.85
C SER A 48 8.27 -4.48 -1.76
N SER A 49 7.47 -5.35 -1.17
CA SER A 49 6.74 -6.35 -1.93
C SER A 49 5.74 -5.69 -2.87
N LEU A 50 5.05 -4.67 -2.37
CA LEU A 50 4.09 -3.93 -3.19
C LEU A 50 4.78 -3.25 -4.36
N GLU A 51 5.93 -2.61 -4.11
CA GLU A 51 6.70 -1.98 -5.17
C GLU A 51 7.12 -3.01 -6.22
N ALA A 52 7.56 -4.17 -5.78
CA ALA A 52 8.00 -5.22 -6.69
C ALA A 52 6.84 -5.72 -7.55
N GLU A 53 5.68 -5.90 -6.95
CA GLU A 53 4.53 -6.41 -7.67
C GLU A 53 3.99 -5.39 -8.68
N LEU A 54 4.02 -4.12 -8.34
CA LEU A 54 3.56 -3.09 -9.25
C LEU A 54 4.63 -2.70 -10.26
N GLY A 55 5.87 -3.07 -10.00
CA GLY A 55 6.96 -2.76 -10.91
C GLY A 55 7.40 -1.30 -10.89
N VAL A 56 7.09 -0.58 -9.82
CA VAL A 56 7.48 0.83 -9.69
C VAL A 56 7.89 1.13 -8.27
N SER A 57 8.71 2.14 -8.09
CA SER A 57 9.06 2.61 -6.78
C SER A 57 7.96 3.57 -6.30
N LEU A 58 7.56 3.45 -5.09
CA LEU A 58 6.50 4.29 -4.51
C LEU A 58 7.07 5.30 -3.51
N ILE A 59 8.13 4.91 -2.81
CA ILE A 59 8.75 5.75 -1.80
C ILE A 59 10.05 6.31 -2.36
N ASP A 60 10.21 7.61 -2.24
CA ASP A 60 11.44 8.27 -2.65
C ASP A 60 12.34 8.33 -1.42
N ARG A 61 13.39 7.52 -1.44
CA ARG A 61 14.32 7.43 -0.32
C ARG A 61 15.58 8.24 -0.52
N GLY A 62 15.62 9.05 -1.56
CA GLY A 62 16.82 9.82 -1.89
C GLY A 62 17.04 11.05 -1.03
N ASN A 63 16.03 11.45 -0.25
CA ASN A 63 16.13 12.62 0.59
C ASN A 63 16.15 12.23 2.07
N ARG A 64 16.49 13.19 2.92
CA ARG A 64 16.49 12.95 4.34
C ARG A 64 15.14 12.56 4.86
N VAL A 65 14.10 13.17 4.33
CA VAL A 65 12.73 12.89 4.74
C VAL A 65 12.12 12.03 3.66
N LEU A 66 11.41 11.00 4.05
CA LEU A 66 10.77 10.13 3.09
C LEU A 66 9.73 10.92 2.29
N GLY A 67 9.76 10.75 0.99
CA GLY A 67 8.79 11.38 0.12
C GLY A 67 8.15 10.31 -0.75
N LEU A 68 7.31 10.73 -1.67
CA LEU A 68 6.64 9.82 -2.59
C LEU A 68 7.13 10.09 -4.01
N THR A 69 7.25 9.01 -4.77
CA THR A 69 7.48 9.15 -6.20
C THR A 69 6.18 9.59 -6.84
N GLU A 70 6.18 9.84 -8.14
CA GLU A 70 4.94 10.18 -8.84
C GLU A 70 3.94 9.04 -8.73
N ALA A 71 4.42 7.80 -8.88
CA ALA A 71 3.57 6.62 -8.73
C ALA A 71 3.03 6.53 -7.30
N GLY A 72 3.87 6.84 -6.31
CA GLY A 72 3.45 6.82 -4.92
C GLY A 72 2.36 7.84 -4.63
N LYS A 73 2.46 9.02 -5.25
CA LYS A 73 1.45 10.05 -5.06
C LYS A 73 0.10 9.59 -5.60
N ARG A 74 0.10 8.94 -6.75
CA ARG A 74 -1.14 8.43 -7.33
C ARG A 74 -1.76 7.37 -6.46
N LEU A 75 -0.94 6.48 -5.93
CA LEU A 75 -1.46 5.44 -5.07
C LEU A 75 -1.97 6.02 -3.75
N TYR A 76 -1.30 7.04 -3.24
CA TYR A 76 -1.72 7.70 -2.01
C TYR A 76 -3.09 8.37 -2.20
N GLU A 77 -3.33 8.92 -3.39
CA GLU A 77 -4.61 9.57 -3.69
C GLU A 77 -5.73 8.56 -3.88
N ARG A 78 -5.45 7.46 -4.53
CA ARG A 78 -6.49 6.50 -4.89
C ARG A 78 -6.64 5.31 -3.95
N GLY A 79 -5.57 4.98 -3.23
CA GLY A 79 -5.60 3.84 -2.33
C GLY A 79 -6.72 3.85 -1.31
N PRO A 80 -6.99 5.01 -0.67
CA PRO A 80 -8.08 5.05 0.32
C PRO A 80 -9.44 4.67 -0.24
N GLU A 81 -9.68 4.91 -1.53
CA GLU A 81 -10.93 4.54 -2.18
C GLU A 81 -11.12 3.03 -2.14
N LEU A 82 -10.06 2.30 -2.41
CA LEU A 82 -10.12 0.85 -2.42
C LEU A 82 -10.37 0.30 -1.02
N LEU A 83 -9.69 0.86 -0.03
CA LEU A 83 -9.88 0.41 1.35
C LEU A 83 -11.28 0.72 1.84
N ALA A 84 -11.79 1.90 1.50
CA ALA A 84 -13.14 2.28 1.89
C ALA A 84 -14.17 1.36 1.26
N LEU A 85 -13.97 1.00 0.00
CA LEU A 85 -14.88 0.09 -0.69
C LEU A 85 -14.83 -1.30 -0.06
N ALA A 86 -13.64 -1.77 0.29
CA ALA A 86 -13.50 -3.07 0.93
C ALA A 86 -14.24 -3.10 2.27
N ASP A 87 -14.10 -2.04 3.06
CA ASP A 87 -14.78 -1.96 4.34
C ASP A 87 -16.29 -1.88 4.15
N ASP A 88 -16.74 -1.14 3.16
CA ASP A 88 -18.15 -1.00 2.87
C ASP A 88 -18.76 -2.34 2.47
N ILE A 89 -18.07 -3.08 1.63
CA ILE A 89 -18.54 -4.40 1.21
C ILE A 89 -18.61 -5.35 2.40
N ALA A 90 -17.60 -5.33 3.26
CA ALA A 90 -17.57 -6.19 4.41
C ALA A 90 -18.75 -5.90 5.35
N ASP A 91 -19.02 -4.61 5.57
CA ASP A 91 -20.13 -4.22 6.43
C ASP A 91 -21.46 -4.63 5.83
N ASP A 92 -21.61 -4.45 4.53
CA ASP A 92 -22.84 -4.80 3.83
C ASP A 92 -23.11 -6.30 3.95
N VAL A 93 -22.09 -7.10 3.73
CA VAL A 93 -22.21 -8.55 3.79
C VAL A 93 -22.51 -9.02 5.20
N ARG A 94 -21.91 -8.39 6.20
CA ARG A 94 -22.16 -8.79 7.60
C ARG A 94 -23.57 -8.49 8.07
N ARG A 95 -24.24 -7.57 7.41
CA ARG A 95 -25.62 -7.27 7.80
C ARG A 95 -26.62 -8.27 7.26
N CYS A 96 -26.22 -9.12 6.37
CA CYS A 96 -27.11 -10.13 5.80
C CYS A 96 -27.33 -11.34 6.75
#